data_690f4a0696551f46491b96941e9ae9b4
#
_entry.id   690f4a0696551f46491b96941e9ae9b4
#
_cell.length_a   1.000
_cell.length_b   1.000
_cell.length_c   1.000
_cell.angle_alpha   90.00
_cell.angle_beta   90.00
_cell.angle_gamma   90.00
#
_symmetry.space_group_name_H-M   'P 1'
#
loop_
_entity.id
_entity.type
_entity.pdbx_description
1 polymer ?
#
loop_
_entity_poly.entity_id
_entity_poly.type
_entity_poly.pdbx_seq_one_letter_code
_entity_poly.pdbx_strand_id
1 'polypeptide(L)'
;MSTKENYEKRMEEIIRKNTGKGKMRLLLHACCAPCSSAILESLAEFFSISVFFYNPNIDREEEFNRRAEECRRLVEEMIGVSTCIVTNYIHDAFLLVAKGLEREPERGARCTACFKLRLEETAAFASRWNIEHPEEKYDYYCTSLSISPL
;
A
#
# COMPACT_ATOMS: atom_id res chain seq x y z
N MET A 1 18.32 10.02 24.30
CA MET A 1 16.94 9.53 24.33
C MET A 1 16.37 9.64 22.92
N SER A 2 16.04 8.52 22.31
CA SER A 2 15.28 8.52 21.05
C SER A 2 13.85 8.96 21.38
N THR A 3 13.50 10.19 21.03
CA THR A 3 12.10 10.62 21.02
C THR A 3 11.37 9.78 19.99
N LYS A 4 10.52 8.90 20.47
CA LYS A 4 9.67 8.08 19.61
C LYS A 4 8.84 9.03 18.74
N GLU A 5 9.13 9.06 17.44
CA GLU A 5 8.45 9.95 16.50
C GLU A 5 6.94 9.63 16.52
N ASN A 6 6.11 10.62 16.74
CA ASN A 6 4.66 10.44 16.73
C ASN A 6 4.17 10.63 15.28
N TYR A 7 4.07 9.53 14.55
CA TYR A 7 3.65 9.50 13.15
C TYR A 7 2.22 10.01 12.91
N GLU A 8 1.35 9.87 13.91
CA GLU A 8 -0.01 10.40 13.84
C GLU A 8 -0.01 11.93 13.79
N LYS A 9 0.74 12.59 14.69
CA LYS A 9 0.93 14.04 14.65
C LYS A 9 1.55 14.53 13.36
N ARG A 10 2.51 13.77 12.82
CA ARG A 10 3.14 14.10 11.54
C ARG A 10 2.16 14.03 10.37
N MET A 11 1.29 13.03 10.37
CA MET A 11 0.21 12.93 9.39
C MET A 11 -0.78 14.09 9.50
N GLU A 12 -1.20 14.44 10.72
CA GLU A 12 -2.08 15.59 10.98
C GLU A 12 -1.46 16.91 10.51
N GLU A 13 -0.15 17.10 10.70
CA GLU A 13 0.58 18.27 10.20
C GLU A 13 0.59 18.34 8.69
N ILE A 14 0.78 17.22 7.99
CA ILE A 14 0.74 17.13 6.53
C ILE A 14 -0.66 17.53 6.03
N ILE A 15 -1.69 16.97 6.63
CA ILE A 15 -3.08 17.28 6.29
C ILE A 15 -3.35 18.77 6.48
N ARG A 16 -2.99 19.32 7.63
CA ARG A 16 -3.18 20.75 7.96
C ARG A 16 -2.47 21.69 7.00
N LYS A 17 -1.20 21.40 6.65
CA LYS A 17 -0.41 22.24 5.72
C LYS A 17 -0.98 22.30 4.31
N ASN A 18 -1.75 21.30 3.94
CA ASN A 18 -2.30 21.17 2.59
C ASN A 18 -3.80 21.43 2.52
N THR A 19 -4.43 21.73 3.64
CA THR A 19 -5.83 22.15 3.68
C THR A 19 -6.03 23.40 2.84
N GLY A 20 -6.98 23.36 1.91
CA GLY A 20 -7.30 24.48 1.01
C GLY A 20 -6.47 24.55 -0.28
N LYS A 21 -5.49 23.64 -0.48
CA LYS A 21 -4.67 23.58 -1.69
C LYS A 21 -5.11 22.51 -2.71
N GLY A 22 -6.26 21.91 -2.50
CA GLY A 22 -6.71 20.73 -3.23
C GLY A 22 -6.21 19.43 -2.57
N LYS A 23 -6.78 18.30 -3.01
CA LYS A 23 -6.39 17.00 -2.47
C LYS A 23 -5.06 16.56 -3.06
N MET A 24 -4.12 16.19 -2.19
CA MET A 24 -2.89 15.53 -2.60
C MET A 24 -3.17 14.10 -3.06
N ARG A 25 -2.33 13.59 -3.94
CA ARG A 25 -2.44 12.24 -4.46
C ARG A 25 -1.64 11.25 -3.63
N LEU A 26 -2.30 10.20 -3.20
CA LEU A 26 -1.75 9.14 -2.37
C LEU A 26 -1.83 7.79 -3.09
N LEU A 27 -0.72 7.06 -3.15
CA LEU A 27 -0.69 5.66 -3.55
C LEU A 27 -0.70 4.78 -2.30
N LEU A 28 -1.78 4.02 -2.10
CA LEU A 28 -1.93 3.12 -0.97
C LEU A 28 -1.69 1.67 -1.41
N HIS A 29 -0.62 1.05 -0.90
CA HIS A 29 -0.44 -0.39 -1.02
C HIS A 29 -1.44 -1.12 -0.12
N ALA A 30 -2.27 -1.98 -0.70
CA ALA A 30 -3.26 -2.78 0.00
C ALA A 30 -2.87 -4.25 0.06
N CYS A 31 -2.87 -4.84 1.25
CA CYS A 31 -2.65 -6.27 1.41
C CYS A 31 -3.93 -7.09 1.25
N CYS A 32 -5.07 -6.53 1.63
CA CYS A 32 -6.40 -7.13 1.46
C CYS A 32 -7.48 -6.05 1.60
N ALA A 33 -8.68 -6.34 1.14
CA ALA A 33 -9.80 -5.41 1.24
C ALA A 33 -10.20 -5.07 2.68
N PRO A 34 -10.37 -6.03 3.60
CA PRO A 34 -10.77 -5.73 4.98
C PRO A 34 -9.79 -4.81 5.72
N CYS A 35 -8.48 -5.04 5.56
CA CYS A 35 -7.45 -4.21 6.22
C CYS A 35 -7.39 -2.78 5.65
N SER A 36 -7.80 -2.61 4.41
CA SER A 36 -7.69 -1.33 3.69
C SER A 36 -8.92 -0.43 3.87
N SER A 37 -10.10 -1.00 4.12
CA SER A 37 -11.36 -0.24 4.16
C SER A 37 -11.34 0.90 5.17
N ALA A 38 -10.93 0.63 6.40
CA ALA A 38 -10.87 1.65 7.46
C ALA A 38 -9.86 2.77 7.16
N ILE A 39 -8.71 2.42 6.56
CA ILE A 39 -7.70 3.42 6.14
C ILE A 39 -8.25 4.28 5.03
N LEU A 40 -8.88 3.67 4.03
CA LEU A 40 -9.45 4.38 2.90
C LEU A 40 -10.55 5.35 3.35
N GLU A 41 -11.43 4.93 4.25
CA GLU A 41 -12.45 5.80 4.84
C GLU A 41 -11.83 7.01 5.56
N SER A 42 -10.79 6.78 6.35
CA SER A 42 -10.11 7.84 7.11
C SER A 42 -9.36 8.83 6.24
N LEU A 43 -8.77 8.39 5.13
CA LEU A 43 -7.89 9.22 4.30
C LEU A 43 -8.55 9.79 3.05
N ALA A 44 -9.66 9.22 2.58
CA ALA A 44 -10.32 9.66 1.35
C ALA A 44 -10.88 11.09 1.41
N GLU A 45 -11.14 11.59 2.61
CA GLU A 45 -11.52 12.99 2.81
C GLU A 45 -10.39 13.96 2.46
N PHE A 46 -9.14 13.58 2.74
CA PHE A 46 -7.96 14.44 2.65
C PHE A 46 -7.12 14.19 1.40
N PHE A 47 -7.17 12.99 0.84
CA PHE A 47 -6.35 12.56 -0.29
C PHE A 47 -7.19 12.03 -1.45
N SER A 48 -6.68 12.22 -2.65
CA SER A 48 -7.13 11.48 -3.83
C SER A 48 -6.33 10.17 -3.89
N ILE A 49 -6.98 9.04 -3.60
CA ILE A 49 -6.30 7.78 -3.36
C ILE A 49 -6.39 6.86 -4.58
N SER A 50 -5.24 6.31 -4.97
CA SER A 50 -5.16 5.13 -5.83
C SER A 50 -4.68 3.95 -4.98
N VAL A 51 -5.34 2.81 -5.10
CA VAL A 51 -4.97 1.58 -4.40
C VAL A 51 -4.04 0.75 -5.29
N PHE A 52 -2.94 0.29 -4.71
CA PHE A 52 -1.93 -0.53 -5.37
C PHE A 52 -1.92 -1.92 -4.76
N PHE A 53 -2.35 -2.91 -5.52
CA PHE A 53 -2.40 -4.30 -5.10
C PHE A 53 -1.21 -5.06 -5.68
N TYR A 54 -0.15 -5.17 -4.86
CA TYR A 54 1.05 -5.93 -5.14
C TYR A 54 1.35 -6.87 -3.99
N ASN A 55 1.03 -8.15 -4.13
CA ASN A 55 1.12 -9.15 -3.08
C ASN A 55 1.68 -10.49 -3.62
N PRO A 56 2.97 -10.52 -3.99
CA PRO A 56 3.60 -11.73 -4.54
C PRO A 56 3.76 -12.85 -3.51
N ASN A 57 3.54 -12.55 -2.23
CA ASN A 57 3.58 -13.50 -1.13
C ASN A 57 2.38 -14.46 -1.11
N ILE A 58 1.31 -14.16 -1.83
CA ILE A 58 0.17 -15.07 -1.97
C ILE A 58 0.63 -16.27 -2.81
N ASP A 59 0.54 -17.47 -2.26
CA ASP A 59 1.15 -18.68 -2.82
C ASP A 59 0.40 -19.28 -4.01
N ARG A 60 -0.87 -18.91 -4.22
CA ARG A 60 -1.71 -19.38 -5.33
C ARG A 60 -2.30 -18.23 -6.13
N GLU A 61 -2.20 -18.33 -7.44
CA GLU A 61 -2.72 -17.32 -8.36
C GLU A 61 -4.24 -17.12 -8.22
N GLU A 62 -4.99 -18.19 -8.00
CA GLU A 62 -6.43 -18.12 -7.78
C GLU A 62 -6.78 -17.27 -6.57
N GLU A 63 -6.05 -17.45 -5.48
CA GLU A 63 -6.24 -16.66 -4.26
C GLU A 63 -5.84 -15.20 -4.47
N PHE A 64 -4.74 -14.95 -5.19
CA PHE A 64 -4.34 -13.61 -5.59
C PHE A 64 -5.45 -12.91 -6.37
N ASN A 65 -5.97 -13.58 -7.39
CA ASN A 65 -7.03 -13.02 -8.24
C ASN A 65 -8.32 -12.75 -7.46
N ARG A 66 -8.70 -13.65 -6.56
CA ARG A 66 -9.87 -13.48 -5.69
C ARG A 66 -9.73 -12.24 -4.80
N ARG A 67 -8.59 -12.08 -4.13
CA ARG A 67 -8.32 -10.92 -3.27
C ARG A 67 -8.18 -9.62 -4.05
N ALA A 68 -7.61 -9.67 -5.24
CA ALA A 68 -7.53 -8.51 -6.13
C ALA A 68 -8.93 -8.04 -6.55
N GLU A 69 -9.83 -8.97 -6.86
CA GLU A 69 -11.20 -8.65 -7.21
C GLU A 69 -12.00 -8.05 -6.04
N GLU A 70 -11.81 -8.58 -4.83
CA GLU A 70 -12.38 -7.99 -3.61
C GLU A 70 -11.89 -6.54 -3.40
N CYS A 71 -10.61 -6.29 -3.68
CA CYS A 71 -10.03 -4.96 -3.59
C CYS A 71 -10.61 -3.99 -4.63
N ARG A 72 -10.82 -4.45 -5.87
CA ARG A 72 -11.49 -3.65 -6.92
C ARG A 72 -12.91 -3.26 -6.52
N ARG A 73 -13.69 -4.21 -6.01
CA ARG A 73 -15.05 -3.94 -5.52
C ARG A 73 -15.07 -2.91 -4.42
N LEU A 74 -14.17 -3.03 -3.45
CA LEU A 74 -14.05 -2.06 -2.37
C LEU A 74 -13.83 -0.65 -2.93
N VAL A 75 -12.91 -0.50 -3.88
CA VAL A 75 -12.61 0.79 -4.52
C VAL A 75 -13.80 1.34 -5.28
N GLU A 76 -14.54 0.51 -6.02
CA GLU A 76 -15.74 0.92 -6.76
C GLU A 76 -16.86 1.42 -5.85
N GLU A 77 -16.98 0.87 -4.65
CA GLU A 77 -17.99 1.26 -3.67
C GLU A 77 -17.62 2.49 -2.85
N MET A 78 -16.35 2.89 -2.85
CA MET A 78 -15.85 3.98 -1.99
C MET A 78 -15.80 5.33 -2.70
N ILE A 79 -16.39 6.33 -2.08
CA ILE A 79 -16.30 7.73 -2.54
C ILE A 79 -14.91 8.28 -2.20
N GLY A 80 -14.26 8.93 -3.17
CA GLY A 80 -12.96 9.56 -2.99
C GLY A 80 -11.75 8.64 -3.26
N VAL A 81 -11.98 7.38 -3.60
CA VAL A 81 -10.95 6.45 -4.07
C VAL A 81 -11.08 6.31 -5.58
N SER A 82 -9.99 6.61 -6.30
CA SER A 82 -10.08 6.78 -7.75
C SER A 82 -9.90 5.50 -8.55
N THR A 83 -9.00 4.63 -8.14
CA THR A 83 -8.67 3.42 -8.91
C THR A 83 -7.99 2.35 -8.07
N CYS A 84 -8.08 1.11 -8.55
CA CYS A 84 -7.34 -0.02 -8.02
C CYS A 84 -6.40 -0.55 -9.12
N ILE A 85 -5.10 -0.43 -8.85
CA ILE A 85 -4.04 -0.90 -9.75
C ILE A 85 -3.61 -2.28 -9.27
N VAL A 86 -3.90 -3.30 -10.05
CA VAL A 86 -3.51 -4.69 -9.76
C VAL A 86 -2.33 -5.07 -10.65
N THR A 87 -1.23 -5.50 -10.01
CA THR A 87 -0.05 -5.97 -10.73
C THR A 87 -0.26 -7.39 -11.27
N ASN A 88 0.64 -7.81 -12.16
CA ASN A 88 0.72 -9.22 -12.54
C ASN A 88 1.08 -10.07 -11.31
N TYR A 89 0.60 -11.31 -11.30
CA TYR A 89 0.99 -12.27 -10.28
C TYR A 89 2.37 -12.84 -10.58
N ILE A 90 3.35 -12.51 -9.74
CA ILE A 90 4.74 -12.98 -9.86
C ILE A 90 5.20 -13.47 -8.48
N HIS A 91 4.83 -14.70 -8.13
CA HIS A 91 5.17 -15.29 -6.84
C HIS A 91 6.68 -15.51 -6.66
N ASP A 92 7.41 -15.72 -7.76
CA ASP A 92 8.86 -15.89 -7.74
C ASP A 92 9.60 -14.70 -7.11
N ALA A 93 9.06 -13.50 -7.21
CA ALA A 93 9.63 -12.33 -6.56
C ALA A 93 9.65 -12.48 -5.03
N PHE A 94 8.60 -13.06 -4.45
CA PHE A 94 8.57 -13.39 -3.02
C PHE A 94 9.50 -14.54 -2.67
N LEU A 95 9.49 -15.61 -3.45
CA LEU A 95 10.37 -16.77 -3.22
C LEU A 95 11.84 -16.39 -3.21
N LEU A 96 12.23 -15.45 -4.07
CA LEU A 96 13.60 -14.95 -4.14
C LEU A 96 14.04 -14.27 -2.85
N VAL A 97 13.21 -13.39 -2.27
CA VAL A 97 13.54 -12.68 -1.02
C VAL A 97 13.37 -13.56 0.21
N ALA A 98 12.53 -14.58 0.15
CA ALA A 98 12.29 -15.54 1.24
C ALA A 98 13.32 -16.68 1.27
N LYS A 99 14.15 -16.82 0.24
CA LYS A 99 15.14 -17.89 0.15
C LYS A 99 16.10 -17.88 1.34
N GLY A 100 16.19 -19.01 2.02
CA GLY A 100 17.00 -19.18 3.24
C GLY A 100 16.28 -18.75 4.52
N LEU A 101 15.06 -18.21 4.42
CA LEU A 101 14.26 -17.71 5.56
C LEU A 101 12.99 -18.55 5.79
N GLU A 102 12.88 -19.72 5.17
CA GLU A 102 11.66 -20.54 5.18
C GLU A 102 11.30 -21.03 6.58
N ARG A 103 12.29 -21.18 7.46
CA ARG A 103 12.11 -21.65 8.85
C ARG A 103 11.97 -20.51 9.86
N GLU A 104 12.07 -19.28 9.41
CA GLU A 104 11.90 -18.12 10.29
C GLU A 104 10.46 -18.08 10.85
N PRO A 105 10.30 -17.71 12.13
CA PRO A 105 8.98 -17.58 12.72
C PRO A 105 8.18 -16.47 12.10
N GLU A 106 6.88 -16.53 12.27
CA GLU A 106 6.01 -15.41 11.96
C GLU A 106 6.50 -14.13 12.66
N ARG A 107 6.46 -12.99 11.97
CA ARG A 107 7.05 -11.70 12.37
C ARG A 107 8.58 -11.65 12.38
N GLY A 108 9.23 -12.70 11.92
CA GLY A 108 10.69 -12.77 11.80
C GLY A 108 11.23 -12.17 10.51
N ALA A 109 12.46 -12.57 10.15
CA ALA A 109 13.19 -12.04 9.01
C ALA A 109 12.47 -12.23 7.67
N ARG A 110 11.74 -13.34 7.49
CA ARG A 110 10.95 -13.58 6.26
C ARG A 110 9.84 -12.55 6.09
N CYS A 111 9.10 -12.24 7.15
CA CYS A 111 8.05 -11.21 7.12
C CYS A 111 8.63 -9.83 6.85
N THR A 112 9.77 -9.50 7.44
CA THR A 112 10.49 -8.25 7.19
C THR A 112 10.90 -8.13 5.72
N ALA A 113 11.47 -9.18 5.14
CA ALA A 113 11.86 -9.21 3.73
C ALA A 113 10.64 -9.06 2.80
N CYS A 114 9.53 -9.69 3.14
CA CYS A 114 8.28 -9.60 2.39
C CYS A 114 7.69 -8.18 2.44
N PHE A 115 7.66 -7.54 3.59
CA PHE A 115 7.18 -6.16 3.73
C PHE A 115 8.06 -5.18 2.96
N LYS A 116 9.37 -5.34 3.08
CA LYS A 116 10.34 -4.54 2.34
C LYS A 116 10.13 -4.65 0.83
N LEU A 117 9.99 -5.86 0.31
CA LEU A 117 9.72 -6.11 -1.12
C LEU A 117 8.48 -5.34 -1.59
N ARG A 118 7.38 -5.44 -0.85
CA ARG A 118 6.12 -4.80 -1.23
C ARG A 118 6.18 -3.28 -1.15
N LEU A 119 6.84 -2.73 -0.13
CA LEU A 119 7.02 -1.28 0.02
C LEU A 119 7.97 -0.71 -1.04
N GLU A 120 9.07 -1.39 -1.33
CA GLU A 120 10.02 -0.97 -2.36
C GLU A 120 9.37 -0.94 -3.75
N GLU A 121 8.54 -1.94 -4.09
CA GLU A 121 7.83 -1.93 -5.37
C GLU A 121 6.76 -0.85 -5.43
N THR A 122 6.09 -0.56 -4.33
CA THR A 122 5.12 0.55 -4.25
C THR A 122 5.82 1.88 -4.50
N ALA A 123 6.95 2.12 -3.85
CA ALA A 123 7.77 3.32 -4.06
C ALA A 123 8.31 3.41 -5.49
N ALA A 124 8.78 2.30 -6.04
CA ALA A 124 9.28 2.22 -7.40
C ALA A 124 8.18 2.51 -8.43
N PHE A 125 6.98 1.97 -8.22
CA PHE A 125 5.82 2.26 -9.07
C PHE A 125 5.47 3.74 -9.03
N ALA A 126 5.38 4.35 -7.85
CA ALA A 126 5.10 5.78 -7.71
C ALA A 126 6.15 6.64 -8.42
N SER A 127 7.42 6.27 -8.30
CA SER A 127 8.53 6.98 -8.96
C SER A 127 8.44 6.89 -10.48
N ARG A 128 8.21 5.70 -11.04
CA ARG A 128 8.01 5.52 -12.49
C ARG A 128 6.80 6.30 -13.00
N TRP A 129 5.68 6.19 -12.30
CA TRP A 129 4.46 6.93 -12.61
C TRP A 129 4.72 8.43 -12.68
N ASN A 130 5.40 8.97 -11.69
CA ASN A 130 5.67 10.40 -11.58
C ASN A 130 6.57 10.93 -12.71
N ILE A 131 7.45 10.08 -13.24
CA ILE A 131 8.28 10.42 -14.42
C ILE A 131 7.44 10.42 -15.69
N GLU A 132 6.56 9.41 -15.84
CA GLU A 132 5.73 9.23 -17.04
C GLU A 132 4.52 10.17 -17.09
N HIS A 133 4.03 10.58 -15.90
CA HIS A 133 2.82 11.39 -15.74
C HIS A 133 3.09 12.61 -14.86
N PRO A 134 3.87 13.60 -15.34
CA PRO A 134 4.29 14.75 -14.53
C PRO A 134 3.15 15.65 -14.06
N GLU A 135 1.98 15.60 -14.72
CA GLU A 135 0.78 16.35 -14.33
C GLU A 135 -0.07 15.63 -13.27
N GLU A 136 0.21 14.35 -13.01
CA GLU A 136 -0.58 13.49 -12.15
C GLU A 136 0.29 12.73 -11.13
N LYS A 137 1.25 13.44 -10.54
CA LYS A 137 2.20 12.83 -9.59
C LYS A 137 1.53 12.39 -8.30
N TYR A 138 1.98 11.26 -7.79
CA TYR A 138 1.75 10.91 -6.39
C TYR A 138 2.65 11.75 -5.48
N ASP A 139 2.04 12.39 -4.50
CA ASP A 139 2.75 13.18 -3.48
C ASP A 139 3.26 12.30 -2.34
N TYR A 140 2.52 11.23 -2.03
CA TYR A 140 2.84 10.27 -0.98
C TYR A 140 2.51 8.85 -1.38
N TYR A 141 3.14 7.90 -0.70
CA TYR A 141 2.71 6.51 -0.70
C TYR A 141 2.68 5.97 0.73
N CYS A 142 1.84 4.98 0.98
CA CYS A 142 1.72 4.29 2.25
C CYS A 142 1.28 2.84 2.07
N THR A 143 1.10 2.13 3.18
CA THR A 143 0.67 0.74 3.15
C THR A 143 -0.32 0.43 4.26
N SER A 144 -1.22 -0.51 3.99
CA SER A 144 -2.10 -1.10 5.00
C SER A 144 -1.41 -2.15 5.89
N LEU A 145 -0.17 -2.53 5.57
CA LEU A 145 0.56 -3.56 6.33
C LEU A 145 0.83 -3.17 7.79
N SER A 146 0.98 -1.87 8.06
CA SER A 146 1.30 -1.38 9.40
C SER A 146 0.16 -1.52 10.41
N ILE A 147 -1.05 -1.79 9.95
CA ILE A 147 -2.24 -1.97 10.80
C ILE A 147 -2.84 -3.37 10.70
N SER A 148 -2.27 -4.23 9.87
CA SER A 148 -2.69 -5.63 9.83
C SER A 148 -2.38 -6.28 11.18
N PRO A 149 -3.38 -6.83 11.88
CA PRO A 149 -3.12 -7.62 13.07
C PRO A 149 -2.39 -8.90 12.65
N LEU A 150 -1.12 -8.99 13.00
CA LEU A 150 -0.34 -10.19 12.82
C LEU A 150 -0.58 -11.14 14.00
#